data_c5d589c1ece1f795670db7c84f2adbd0
#
_entry.id   c5d589c1ece1f795670db7c84f2adbd0
#
_cell.length_a   1.000
_cell.length_b   1.000
_cell.length_c   1.000
_cell.angle_alpha   90.00
_cell.angle_beta   90.00
_cell.angle_gamma   90.00
#
_symmetry.space_group_name_H-M   'P 1'
#
loop_
_entity.id
_entity.type
_entity.pdbx_description
1 polymer ?
#
loop_
_entity_poly.entity_id
_entity_poly.type
_entity_poly.pdbx_seq_one_letter_code
_entity_poly.pdbx_strand_id
1 'polypeptide(L)'
;MRSSHRLAFLFLLPSLIFVGLFAFYPIFESFRLSFYRSILTLPWLGHKMVGWENYTDLWTDPVAAQSLRTTVFFVVTTIPLELGIGLGMALVMNEVFRGRGLLRAIVLIPWAIPTVVSSQMWRFIFNDRYGLFNFVLFGGDASRYLAPLADPILAPLTIIVAEVWKTAPFVALIVLAGLQTIPDELYEAASIDGATVWQQFRHVTLPLIRPALLLALLFRTIDALRVFDLVFVMTQGGPADATNVLSFYGYKKIFAEGMVGYGSAIAVGVFLVSLILSLVYLQILKSSRLERTPR
;
A
#
# COMPACT_ATOMS: atom_id res chain seq x y z
N MET A 1 34.90 -25.86 -4.37
CA MET A 1 33.64 -25.46 -3.77
C MET A 1 33.78 -24.46 -2.60
N ARG A 2 34.74 -24.60 -1.66
CA ARG A 2 34.88 -23.62 -0.52
C ARG A 2 35.37 -22.22 -0.91
N SER A 3 36.11 -22.04 -2.01
CA SER A 3 36.59 -20.74 -2.47
C SER A 3 35.48 -19.89 -3.13
N SER A 4 34.52 -20.51 -3.83
CA SER A 4 33.40 -19.81 -4.47
C SER A 4 32.42 -19.23 -3.46
N HIS A 5 32.18 -19.92 -2.33
CA HIS A 5 31.33 -19.39 -1.27
C HIS A 5 31.95 -18.16 -0.55
N ARG A 6 33.28 -18.18 -0.35
CA ARG A 6 34.00 -17.02 0.25
C ARG A 6 33.97 -15.80 -0.67
N LEU A 7 34.18 -16.01 -1.97
CA LEU A 7 34.09 -14.96 -2.98
C LEU A 7 32.66 -14.40 -3.06
N ALA A 8 31.63 -15.25 -3.12
CA ALA A 8 30.23 -14.83 -3.11
C ALA A 8 29.89 -14.00 -1.86
N PHE A 9 30.34 -14.46 -0.67
CA PHE A 9 30.14 -13.71 0.58
C PHE A 9 30.85 -12.36 0.56
N LEU A 10 32.09 -12.28 0.04
CA LEU A 10 32.85 -11.03 -0.05
C LEU A 10 32.15 -10.00 -0.96
N PHE A 11 31.57 -10.44 -2.09
CA PHE A 11 30.79 -9.57 -2.98
C PHE A 11 29.45 -9.11 -2.38
N LEU A 12 28.83 -9.95 -1.54
CA LEU A 12 27.59 -9.60 -0.85
C LEU A 12 27.83 -8.74 0.40
N LEU A 13 29.03 -8.77 0.97
CA LEU A 13 29.36 -8.13 2.24
C LEU A 13 29.03 -6.62 2.28
N PRO A 14 29.34 -5.78 1.27
CA PRO A 14 28.99 -4.37 1.29
C PRO A 14 27.48 -4.16 1.37
N SER A 15 26.71 -4.93 0.58
CA SER A 15 25.24 -4.86 0.60
C SER A 15 24.67 -5.34 1.93
N LEU A 16 25.22 -6.41 2.52
CA LEU A 16 24.78 -6.93 3.81
C LEU A 16 25.09 -5.95 4.96
N ILE A 17 26.25 -5.27 4.93
CA ILE A 17 26.59 -4.23 5.91
C ILE A 17 25.61 -3.06 5.78
N PHE A 18 25.33 -2.60 4.55
CA PHE A 18 24.40 -1.52 4.30
C PHE A 18 22.98 -1.85 4.80
N VAL A 19 22.47 -3.02 4.45
CA VAL A 19 21.16 -3.50 4.93
C VAL A 19 21.15 -3.67 6.45
N GLY A 20 22.22 -4.20 7.02
CA GLY A 20 22.39 -4.33 8.48
C GLY A 20 22.28 -3.00 9.20
N LEU A 21 23.02 -1.98 8.73
CA LEU A 21 23.06 -0.67 9.37
C LEU A 21 21.81 0.17 9.13
N PHE A 22 21.25 0.16 7.92
CA PHE A 22 20.17 1.08 7.54
C PHE A 22 18.77 0.46 7.56
N ALA A 23 18.65 -0.85 7.61
CA ALA A 23 17.37 -1.53 7.75
C ALA A 23 17.24 -2.24 9.10
N PHE A 24 18.13 -3.18 9.42
CA PHE A 24 17.97 -3.98 10.64
C PHE A 24 18.22 -3.18 11.92
N TYR A 25 19.20 -2.29 11.94
CA TYR A 25 19.49 -1.49 13.14
C TYR A 25 18.32 -0.58 13.55
N PRO A 26 17.71 0.22 12.65
CA PRO A 26 16.54 1.03 13.01
C PRO A 26 15.32 0.20 13.43
N ILE A 27 15.11 -0.96 12.81
CA ILE A 27 14.03 -1.89 13.21
C ILE A 27 14.29 -2.39 14.63
N PHE A 28 15.50 -2.87 14.92
CA PHE A 28 15.88 -3.34 16.26
C PHE A 28 15.76 -2.23 17.30
N GLU A 29 16.21 -1.01 16.97
CA GLU A 29 16.09 0.14 17.87
C GLU A 29 14.63 0.53 18.12
N SER A 30 13.76 0.45 17.11
CA SER A 30 12.31 0.66 17.29
C SER A 30 11.72 -0.38 18.24
N PHE A 31 12.10 -1.66 18.10
CA PHE A 31 11.72 -2.71 19.05
C PHE A 31 12.23 -2.40 20.46
N ARG A 32 13.48 -2.02 20.61
CA ARG A 32 14.07 -1.66 21.92
C ARG A 32 13.31 -0.49 22.55
N LEU A 33 13.12 0.60 21.79
CA LEU A 33 12.46 1.82 22.28
C LEU A 33 10.99 1.58 22.65
N SER A 34 10.31 0.63 22.03
CA SER A 34 8.92 0.31 22.36
C SER A 34 8.71 -0.19 23.79
N PHE A 35 9.77 -0.69 24.45
CA PHE A 35 9.74 -1.11 25.86
C PHE A 35 10.19 -0.01 26.84
N TYR A 36 10.50 1.19 26.31
CA TYR A 36 10.94 2.31 27.12
C TYR A 36 9.93 3.46 27.07
N ARG A 37 9.75 4.15 28.19
CA ARG A 37 9.12 5.47 28.19
C ARG A 37 10.21 6.49 27.87
N SER A 38 10.21 6.99 26.67
CA SER A 38 11.14 8.00 26.15
C SER A 38 10.34 9.17 25.62
N ILE A 39 10.55 10.35 26.22
CA ILE A 39 9.83 11.58 25.86
C ILE A 39 10.87 12.61 25.46
N LEU A 40 10.94 12.97 24.17
CA LEU A 40 11.91 13.90 23.62
C LEU A 40 11.81 15.30 24.23
N THR A 41 10.61 15.75 24.58
CA THR A 41 10.35 17.06 25.18
C THR A 41 10.78 17.14 26.65
N LEU A 42 11.06 16.00 27.28
CA LEU A 42 11.44 15.89 28.69
C LEU A 42 12.71 15.04 28.86
N PRO A 43 13.85 15.47 28.26
CA PRO A 43 15.07 14.64 28.22
C PRO A 43 15.67 14.35 29.62
N TRP A 44 15.35 15.19 30.60
CA TRP A 44 15.79 14.97 31.99
C TRP A 44 15.10 13.80 32.69
N LEU A 45 13.95 13.31 32.19
CA LEU A 45 13.32 12.10 32.69
C LEU A 45 14.05 10.82 32.25
N GLY A 46 14.99 10.94 31.30
CA GLY A 46 15.76 9.83 30.75
C GLY A 46 14.91 8.81 30.01
N HIS A 47 15.51 7.67 29.71
CA HIS A 47 14.85 6.51 29.11
C HIS A 47 14.53 5.51 30.23
N LYS A 48 13.28 5.52 30.70
CA LYS A 48 12.84 4.55 31.73
C LYS A 48 12.29 3.29 31.05
N MET A 49 12.84 2.14 31.41
CA MET A 49 12.27 0.85 30.96
C MET A 49 10.91 0.64 31.63
N VAL A 50 9.86 0.46 30.83
CA VAL A 50 8.48 0.28 31.29
C VAL A 50 7.90 -1.06 30.86
N GLY A 51 8.69 -1.90 30.17
CA GLY A 51 8.22 -3.20 29.70
C GLY A 51 7.05 -3.09 28.73
N TRP A 52 5.95 -3.75 29.03
CA TRP A 52 4.77 -3.82 28.15
C TRP A 52 3.79 -2.65 28.29
N GLU A 53 4.09 -1.65 29.12
CA GLU A 53 3.18 -0.53 29.42
C GLU A 53 2.73 0.21 28.14
N ASN A 54 3.64 0.52 27.22
CA ASN A 54 3.28 1.16 25.95
C ASN A 54 2.27 0.35 25.12
N TYR A 55 2.32 -0.98 25.19
CA TYR A 55 1.39 -1.86 24.48
C TYR A 55 0.03 -1.96 25.20
N THR A 56 0.01 -1.95 26.54
CA THR A 56 -1.25 -1.89 27.30
C THR A 56 -1.95 -0.55 27.11
N ASP A 57 -1.19 0.55 27.09
CA ASP A 57 -1.71 1.88 26.81
C ASP A 57 -2.28 1.95 25.39
N LEU A 58 -1.57 1.37 24.39
CA LEU A 58 -2.02 1.30 23.01
C LEU A 58 -3.37 0.55 22.88
N TRP A 59 -3.56 -0.52 23.66
CA TRP A 59 -4.79 -1.31 23.65
C TRP A 59 -5.99 -0.55 24.21
N THR A 60 -5.77 0.34 25.17
CA THR A 60 -6.81 1.12 25.85
C THR A 60 -7.02 2.51 25.24
N ASP A 61 -6.15 2.93 24.32
CA ASP A 61 -6.22 4.24 23.67
C ASP A 61 -7.34 4.29 22.63
N PRO A 62 -8.39 5.11 22.82
CA PRO A 62 -9.49 5.23 21.88
C PRO A 62 -9.06 5.79 20.53
N VAL A 63 -8.03 6.67 20.49
CA VAL A 63 -7.52 7.24 19.23
C VAL A 63 -6.74 6.19 18.44
N ALA A 64 -5.97 5.33 19.11
CA ALA A 64 -5.31 4.20 18.47
C ALA A 64 -6.34 3.21 17.90
N ALA A 65 -7.40 2.89 18.64
CA ALA A 65 -8.48 2.04 18.16
C ALA A 65 -9.20 2.65 16.94
N GLN A 66 -9.45 3.96 16.94
CA GLN A 66 -10.01 4.66 15.79
C GLN A 66 -9.04 4.62 14.59
N SER A 67 -7.75 4.88 14.81
CA SER A 67 -6.73 4.85 13.76
C SER A 67 -6.56 3.45 13.15
N LEU A 68 -6.72 2.40 13.96
CA LEU A 68 -6.75 1.02 13.48
C LEU A 68 -7.98 0.78 12.56
N ARG A 69 -9.17 1.22 12.98
CA ARG A 69 -10.39 1.09 12.18
C ARG A 69 -10.26 1.84 10.85
N THR A 70 -9.73 3.07 10.89
CA THR A 70 -9.47 3.88 9.68
C THR A 70 -8.47 3.17 8.76
N THR A 71 -7.39 2.59 9.31
CA THR A 71 -6.41 1.83 8.52
C THR A 71 -7.04 0.59 7.89
N VAL A 72 -7.81 -0.19 8.64
CA VAL A 72 -8.51 -1.38 8.11
C VAL A 72 -9.51 -0.98 7.03
N PHE A 73 -10.32 0.05 7.26
CA PHE A 73 -11.26 0.58 6.27
C PHE A 73 -10.54 0.98 4.98
N PHE A 74 -9.43 1.71 5.09
CA PHE A 74 -8.61 2.11 3.96
C PHE A 74 -8.10 0.89 3.18
N VAL A 75 -7.47 -0.08 3.85
CA VAL A 75 -6.92 -1.30 3.25
C VAL A 75 -8.00 -2.12 2.54
N VAL A 76 -9.13 -2.37 3.22
CA VAL A 76 -10.23 -3.20 2.69
C VAL A 76 -10.93 -2.53 1.52
N THR A 77 -10.92 -1.20 1.45
CA THR A 77 -11.58 -0.46 0.36
C THR A 77 -10.63 -0.26 -0.83
N THR A 78 -9.38 0.14 -0.60
CA THR A 78 -8.44 0.46 -1.69
C THR A 78 -8.00 -0.78 -2.45
N ILE A 79 -7.65 -1.86 -1.76
CA ILE A 79 -7.07 -3.05 -2.41
C ILE A 79 -8.01 -3.70 -3.44
N PRO A 80 -9.29 -3.97 -3.15
CA PRO A 80 -10.19 -4.53 -4.16
C PRO A 80 -10.38 -3.60 -5.36
N LEU A 81 -10.45 -2.28 -5.14
CA LEU A 81 -10.55 -1.30 -6.21
C LEU A 81 -9.30 -1.28 -7.08
N GLU A 82 -8.11 -1.29 -6.46
CA GLU A 82 -6.83 -1.32 -7.17
C GLU A 82 -6.65 -2.60 -7.97
N LEU A 83 -7.01 -3.76 -7.40
CA LEU A 83 -6.95 -5.04 -8.10
C LEU A 83 -7.94 -5.08 -9.27
N GLY A 84 -9.17 -4.61 -9.08
CA GLY A 84 -10.18 -4.59 -10.13
C GLY A 84 -9.81 -3.66 -11.28
N ILE A 85 -9.45 -2.41 -10.96
CA ILE A 85 -9.06 -1.40 -11.96
C ILE A 85 -7.74 -1.81 -12.63
N GLY A 86 -6.75 -2.28 -11.85
CA GLY A 86 -5.46 -2.73 -12.36
C GLY A 86 -5.59 -3.95 -13.28
N LEU A 87 -6.45 -4.91 -12.94
CA LEU A 87 -6.77 -6.04 -13.83
C LEU A 87 -7.41 -5.54 -15.14
N GLY A 88 -8.39 -4.64 -15.07
CA GLY A 88 -9.00 -4.03 -16.25
C GLY A 88 -7.98 -3.33 -17.14
N MET A 89 -7.10 -2.50 -16.54
CA MET A 89 -5.99 -1.86 -17.27
C MET A 89 -5.05 -2.88 -17.89
N ALA A 90 -4.68 -3.95 -17.18
CA ALA A 90 -3.79 -5.00 -17.68
C ALA A 90 -4.39 -5.73 -18.89
N LEU A 91 -5.68 -6.07 -18.86
CA LEU A 91 -6.37 -6.70 -19.97
C LEU A 91 -6.33 -5.83 -21.23
N VAL A 92 -6.64 -4.53 -21.10
CA VAL A 92 -6.57 -3.57 -22.22
C VAL A 92 -5.12 -3.42 -22.74
N MET A 93 -4.14 -3.35 -21.84
CA MET A 93 -2.72 -3.24 -22.21
C MET A 93 -2.15 -4.51 -22.84
N ASN A 94 -2.80 -5.66 -22.63
CA ASN A 94 -2.38 -6.94 -23.23
C ASN A 94 -2.81 -7.06 -24.69
N GLU A 95 -3.89 -6.38 -25.09
CA GLU A 95 -4.38 -6.40 -26.45
C GLU A 95 -3.37 -5.87 -27.48
N VAL A 96 -3.40 -6.40 -28.69
CA VAL A 96 -2.51 -6.04 -29.79
C VAL A 96 -3.18 -5.00 -30.69
N PHE A 97 -2.79 -3.73 -30.54
CA PHE A 97 -3.27 -2.62 -31.37
C PHE A 97 -2.21 -1.54 -31.60
N ARG A 98 -2.45 -0.68 -32.62
CA ARG A 98 -1.57 0.46 -32.91
C ARG A 98 -1.65 1.48 -31.78
N GLY A 99 -0.48 1.84 -31.19
CA GLY A 99 -0.43 2.77 -30.05
C GLY A 99 -0.36 2.12 -28.68
N ARG A 100 -0.33 0.78 -28.59
CA ARG A 100 -0.21 0.04 -27.31
C ARG A 100 0.94 0.54 -26.42
N GLY A 101 2.09 0.86 -27.02
CA GLY A 101 3.23 1.39 -26.27
C GLY A 101 2.94 2.74 -25.61
N LEU A 102 2.27 3.64 -26.33
CA LEU A 102 1.85 4.95 -25.78
C LEU A 102 0.81 4.79 -24.66
N LEU A 103 -0.19 3.91 -24.87
CA LEU A 103 -1.17 3.61 -23.81
C LEU A 103 -0.48 3.12 -22.54
N ARG A 104 0.45 2.18 -22.65
CA ARG A 104 1.22 1.66 -21.50
C ARG A 104 2.00 2.77 -20.79
N ALA A 105 2.62 3.67 -21.54
CA ALA A 105 3.35 4.80 -20.97
C ALA A 105 2.40 5.75 -20.20
N ILE A 106 1.26 6.12 -20.80
CA ILE A 106 0.28 7.03 -20.18
C ILE A 106 -0.32 6.42 -18.89
N VAL A 107 -0.71 5.14 -18.94
CA VAL A 107 -1.28 4.44 -17.79
C VAL A 107 -0.31 4.39 -16.61
N LEU A 108 0.99 4.37 -16.86
CA LEU A 108 2.01 4.31 -15.82
C LEU A 108 2.40 5.66 -15.21
N ILE A 109 2.02 6.78 -15.83
CA ILE A 109 2.35 8.12 -15.33
C ILE A 109 1.94 8.32 -13.86
N PRO A 110 0.71 7.98 -13.43
CA PRO A 110 0.29 8.19 -12.04
C PRO A 110 1.22 7.52 -11.02
N TRP A 111 1.63 6.31 -11.29
CA TRP A 111 2.52 5.56 -10.40
C TRP A 111 3.95 6.13 -10.37
N ALA A 112 4.44 6.67 -11.49
CA ALA A 112 5.77 7.25 -11.59
C ALA A 112 5.91 8.60 -10.85
N ILE A 113 4.80 9.31 -10.58
CA ILE A 113 4.83 10.59 -9.87
C ILE A 113 5.16 10.35 -8.38
N PRO A 114 6.09 11.12 -7.78
CA PRO A 114 6.35 11.05 -6.33
C PRO A 114 5.07 11.25 -5.51
N THR A 115 4.88 10.44 -4.46
CA THR A 115 3.62 10.43 -3.69
C THR A 115 3.26 11.79 -3.11
N VAL A 116 4.23 12.53 -2.57
CA VAL A 116 3.99 13.87 -2.03
C VAL A 116 3.46 14.84 -3.10
N VAL A 117 3.99 14.76 -4.32
CA VAL A 117 3.56 15.61 -5.45
C VAL A 117 2.13 15.26 -5.88
N SER A 118 1.83 13.96 -6.06
CA SER A 118 0.48 13.52 -6.40
C SER A 118 -0.52 13.86 -5.29
N SER A 119 -0.14 13.72 -4.03
CA SER A 119 -0.99 14.11 -2.88
C SER A 119 -1.32 15.59 -2.89
N GLN A 120 -0.33 16.45 -3.18
CA GLN A 120 -0.55 17.89 -3.28
C GLN A 120 -1.46 18.24 -4.47
N MET A 121 -1.30 17.56 -5.61
CA MET A 121 -2.19 17.70 -6.77
C MET A 121 -3.64 17.34 -6.39
N TRP A 122 -3.86 16.21 -5.74
CA TRP A 122 -5.19 15.79 -5.30
C TRP A 122 -5.78 16.73 -4.24
N ARG A 123 -4.97 17.22 -3.29
CA ARG A 123 -5.38 18.25 -2.33
C ARG A 123 -5.86 19.51 -3.03
N PHE A 124 -5.21 19.91 -4.12
CA PHE A 124 -5.62 21.04 -4.94
C PHE A 124 -6.93 20.76 -5.69
N ILE A 125 -7.07 19.57 -6.28
CA ILE A 125 -8.29 19.14 -6.99
C ILE A 125 -9.51 19.17 -6.06
N PHE A 126 -9.37 18.72 -4.82
CA PHE A 126 -10.44 18.67 -3.82
C PHE A 126 -10.56 19.93 -2.96
N ASN A 127 -9.88 21.02 -3.32
CA ASN A 127 -9.99 22.26 -2.58
C ASN A 127 -11.43 22.82 -2.62
N ASP A 128 -11.91 23.31 -1.46
CA ASP A 128 -13.28 23.81 -1.27
C ASP A 128 -13.60 25.07 -2.09
N ARG A 129 -12.60 25.91 -2.38
CA ARG A 129 -12.80 27.24 -3.00
C ARG A 129 -12.54 27.26 -4.51
N TYR A 130 -11.48 26.57 -4.96
CA TYR A 130 -11.00 26.62 -6.34
C TYR A 130 -10.71 25.25 -6.94
N GLY A 131 -11.11 24.18 -6.24
CA GLY A 131 -10.83 22.83 -6.68
C GLY A 131 -11.59 22.43 -7.94
N LEU A 132 -10.90 21.73 -8.83
CA LEU A 132 -11.46 21.23 -10.08
C LEU A 132 -12.68 20.33 -9.84
N PHE A 133 -12.68 19.56 -8.75
CA PHE A 133 -13.79 18.69 -8.36
C PHE A 133 -15.11 19.48 -8.25
N ASN A 134 -15.10 20.58 -7.49
CA ASN A 134 -16.25 21.45 -7.31
C ASN A 134 -16.66 22.14 -8.62
N PHE A 135 -15.68 22.62 -9.38
CA PHE A 135 -15.94 23.26 -10.67
C PHE A 135 -16.66 22.33 -11.65
N VAL A 136 -16.21 21.08 -11.77
CA VAL A 136 -16.83 20.08 -12.66
C VAL A 136 -18.23 19.69 -12.22
N LEU A 137 -18.47 19.56 -10.89
CA LEU A 137 -19.78 19.15 -10.38
C LEU A 137 -20.84 20.27 -10.42
N PHE A 138 -20.43 21.50 -10.15
CA PHE A 138 -21.35 22.63 -9.92
C PHE A 138 -21.21 23.78 -10.94
N GLY A 139 -20.38 23.61 -11.98
CA GLY A 139 -20.28 24.54 -13.10
C GLY A 139 -19.86 25.96 -12.71
N GLY A 140 -19.11 26.12 -11.59
CA GLY A 140 -18.67 27.43 -11.10
C GLY A 140 -19.63 28.11 -10.12
N ASP A 141 -20.77 27.50 -9.76
CA ASP A 141 -21.64 27.99 -8.70
C ASP A 141 -21.04 27.74 -7.31
N ALA A 142 -20.26 28.71 -6.82
CA ALA A 142 -19.54 28.62 -5.55
C ALA A 142 -20.46 28.44 -4.32
N SER A 143 -21.75 28.78 -4.42
CA SER A 143 -22.71 28.59 -3.32
C SER A 143 -23.00 27.12 -3.01
N ARG A 144 -22.71 26.23 -3.96
CA ARG A 144 -22.94 24.77 -3.88
C ARG A 144 -21.68 23.97 -3.62
N TYR A 145 -20.53 24.62 -3.53
CA TYR A 145 -19.25 23.94 -3.36
C TYR A 145 -19.19 23.15 -2.07
N LEU A 146 -18.66 21.94 -2.17
CA LEU A 146 -18.40 21.04 -1.06
C LEU A 146 -17.00 21.29 -0.50
N ALA A 147 -16.79 20.93 0.75
CA ALA A 147 -15.49 20.92 1.40
C ALA A 147 -15.04 19.46 1.67
N PRO A 148 -14.71 18.67 0.62
CA PRO A 148 -14.52 17.22 0.76
C PRO A 148 -13.41 16.87 1.77
N LEU A 149 -12.34 17.66 1.84
CA LEU A 149 -11.23 17.42 2.78
C LEU A 149 -11.55 17.83 4.23
N ALA A 150 -12.61 18.63 4.44
CA ALA A 150 -13.07 19.05 5.76
C ALA A 150 -14.29 18.28 6.26
N ASP A 151 -14.83 17.36 5.46
CA ASP A 151 -15.97 16.51 5.80
C ASP A 151 -15.49 15.14 6.29
N PRO A 152 -15.93 14.66 7.49
CA PRO A 152 -15.47 13.38 8.05
C PRO A 152 -15.81 12.14 7.22
N ILE A 153 -16.81 12.21 6.35
CA ILE A 153 -17.23 11.12 5.48
C ILE A 153 -16.51 11.19 4.13
N LEU A 154 -16.41 12.40 3.56
CA LEU A 154 -15.81 12.58 2.25
C LEU A 154 -14.27 12.55 2.27
N ALA A 155 -13.64 13.02 3.35
CA ALA A 155 -12.18 13.08 3.42
C ALA A 155 -11.51 11.69 3.25
N PRO A 156 -11.94 10.61 3.91
CA PRO A 156 -11.42 9.27 3.64
C PRO A 156 -11.61 8.83 2.19
N LEU A 157 -12.76 9.16 1.58
CA LEU A 157 -13.04 8.80 0.19
C LEU A 157 -12.12 9.54 -0.79
N THR A 158 -11.80 10.81 -0.54
CA THR A 158 -10.84 11.55 -1.38
C THR A 158 -9.45 10.94 -1.35
N ILE A 159 -9.00 10.47 -0.18
CA ILE A 159 -7.72 9.79 -0.04
C ILE A 159 -7.74 8.44 -0.78
N ILE A 160 -8.83 7.67 -0.66
CA ILE A 160 -9.01 6.40 -1.37
C ILE A 160 -8.95 6.61 -2.90
N VAL A 161 -9.63 7.63 -3.43
CA VAL A 161 -9.60 7.96 -4.87
C VAL A 161 -8.17 8.29 -5.31
N ALA A 162 -7.46 9.12 -4.55
CA ALA A 162 -6.08 9.50 -4.84
C ALA A 162 -5.13 8.29 -4.83
N GLU A 163 -5.29 7.40 -3.84
CA GLU A 163 -4.49 6.19 -3.71
C GLU A 163 -4.75 5.23 -4.86
N VAL A 164 -6.02 4.90 -5.13
CA VAL A 164 -6.39 3.98 -6.21
C VAL A 164 -5.91 4.47 -7.57
N TRP A 165 -6.10 5.77 -7.87
CA TRP A 165 -5.60 6.38 -9.10
C TRP A 165 -4.08 6.22 -9.26
N LYS A 166 -3.34 6.43 -8.17
CA LYS A 166 -1.89 6.36 -8.17
C LYS A 166 -1.36 4.93 -8.32
N THR A 167 -2.01 3.96 -7.70
CA THR A 167 -1.43 2.64 -7.44
C THR A 167 -2.02 1.51 -8.28
N ALA A 168 -3.23 1.66 -8.85
CA ALA A 168 -3.81 0.70 -9.79
C ALA A 168 -2.89 0.39 -11.00
N PRO A 169 -2.13 1.35 -11.57
CA PRO A 169 -1.16 1.06 -12.61
C PRO A 169 -0.05 0.09 -12.22
N PHE A 170 0.39 0.09 -10.96
CA PHE A 170 1.37 -0.88 -10.46
C PHE A 170 0.80 -2.30 -10.46
N VAL A 171 -0.45 -2.45 -10.02
CA VAL A 171 -1.18 -3.72 -10.12
C VAL A 171 -1.28 -4.17 -11.58
N ALA A 172 -1.63 -3.24 -12.47
CA ALA A 172 -1.72 -3.51 -13.90
C ALA A 172 -0.42 -4.04 -14.50
N LEU A 173 0.74 -3.51 -14.09
CA LEU A 173 2.05 -4.00 -14.53
C LEU A 173 2.30 -5.45 -14.12
N ILE A 174 2.04 -5.78 -12.85
CA ILE A 174 2.26 -7.14 -12.34
C ILE A 174 1.33 -8.13 -13.04
N VAL A 175 0.05 -7.76 -13.19
CA VAL A 175 -0.95 -8.60 -13.85
C VAL A 175 -0.62 -8.76 -15.34
N LEU A 176 -0.21 -7.68 -16.01
CA LEU A 176 0.21 -7.71 -17.43
C LEU A 176 1.39 -8.68 -17.64
N ALA A 177 2.39 -8.63 -16.74
CA ALA A 177 3.49 -9.58 -16.79
C ALA A 177 3.01 -11.04 -16.66
N GLY A 178 2.00 -11.29 -15.81
CA GLY A 178 1.34 -12.58 -15.71
C GLY A 178 0.57 -12.98 -16.98
N LEU A 179 -0.18 -12.06 -17.57
CA LEU A 179 -0.92 -12.30 -18.81
C LEU A 179 -0.01 -12.70 -19.97
N GLN A 180 1.16 -12.05 -20.09
CA GLN A 180 2.12 -12.33 -21.14
C GLN A 180 2.83 -13.70 -21.02
N THR A 181 2.62 -14.43 -19.95
CA THR A 181 3.12 -15.80 -19.80
C THR A 181 2.13 -16.87 -20.25
N ILE A 182 0.91 -16.49 -20.63
CA ILE A 182 -0.13 -17.41 -21.08
C ILE A 182 0.08 -17.67 -22.57
N PRO A 183 0.29 -18.95 -23.01
CA PRO A 183 0.38 -19.28 -24.43
C PRO A 183 -0.93 -19.02 -25.16
N ASP A 184 -0.85 -18.45 -26.37
CA ASP A 184 -2.04 -18.13 -27.20
C ASP A 184 -2.80 -19.39 -27.62
N GLU A 185 -2.10 -20.54 -27.73
CA GLU A 185 -2.70 -21.84 -28.06
C GLU A 185 -3.81 -22.26 -27.08
N LEU A 186 -3.77 -21.82 -25.83
CA LEU A 186 -4.82 -22.10 -24.85
C LEU A 186 -6.13 -21.35 -25.18
N TYR A 187 -6.02 -20.15 -25.72
CA TYR A 187 -7.19 -19.39 -26.16
C TYR A 187 -7.72 -19.91 -27.49
N GLU A 188 -6.87 -20.35 -28.41
CA GLU A 188 -7.26 -20.99 -29.66
C GLU A 188 -8.02 -22.30 -29.39
N ALA A 189 -7.48 -23.18 -28.52
CA ALA A 189 -8.13 -24.43 -28.12
C ALA A 189 -9.52 -24.16 -27.50
N ALA A 190 -9.59 -23.21 -26.54
CA ALA A 190 -10.87 -22.84 -25.93
C ALA A 190 -11.88 -22.27 -26.94
N SER A 191 -11.40 -21.56 -27.98
CA SER A 191 -12.26 -21.04 -29.05
C SER A 191 -12.78 -22.17 -29.95
N ILE A 192 -11.98 -23.19 -30.24
CA ILE A 192 -12.40 -24.39 -30.99
C ILE A 192 -13.48 -25.15 -30.21
N ASP A 193 -13.35 -25.23 -28.87
CA ASP A 193 -14.34 -25.82 -27.96
C ASP A 193 -15.60 -24.97 -27.80
N GLY A 194 -15.71 -23.81 -28.49
CA GLY A 194 -16.87 -22.91 -28.45
C GLY A 194 -16.98 -22.04 -27.21
N ALA A 195 -15.87 -21.86 -26.46
CA ALA A 195 -15.88 -21.00 -25.27
C ALA A 195 -16.02 -19.52 -25.63
N THR A 196 -16.96 -18.85 -24.96
CA THR A 196 -17.13 -17.40 -25.06
C THR A 196 -15.96 -16.66 -24.39
N VAL A 197 -15.75 -15.38 -24.70
CA VAL A 197 -14.70 -14.54 -24.10
C VAL A 197 -14.76 -14.54 -22.56
N TRP A 198 -15.97 -14.53 -21.98
CA TRP A 198 -16.16 -14.61 -20.54
C TRP A 198 -15.75 -15.98 -19.98
N GLN A 199 -16.03 -17.06 -20.69
CA GLN A 199 -15.61 -18.40 -20.31
C GLN A 199 -14.08 -18.55 -20.39
N GLN A 200 -13.46 -18.03 -21.45
CA GLN A 200 -11.99 -17.97 -21.58
C GLN A 200 -11.37 -17.17 -20.43
N PHE A 201 -11.92 -16.00 -20.12
CA PHE A 201 -11.46 -15.20 -18.98
C PHE A 201 -11.54 -15.98 -17.66
N ARG A 202 -12.68 -16.59 -17.38
CA ARG A 202 -12.93 -17.27 -16.09
C ARG A 202 -12.17 -18.57 -15.94
N HIS A 203 -12.00 -19.35 -17.03
CA HIS A 203 -11.45 -20.71 -16.97
C HIS A 203 -9.99 -20.80 -17.45
N VAL A 204 -9.50 -19.87 -18.27
CA VAL A 204 -8.13 -19.82 -18.75
C VAL A 204 -7.37 -18.68 -18.10
N THR A 205 -7.79 -17.42 -18.35
CA THR A 205 -7.04 -16.25 -17.94
C THR A 205 -6.92 -16.15 -16.42
N LEU A 206 -8.04 -16.06 -15.71
CA LEU A 206 -8.07 -15.82 -14.27
C LEU A 206 -7.32 -16.88 -13.44
N PRO A 207 -7.45 -18.19 -13.71
CA PRO A 207 -6.67 -19.21 -13.01
C PRO A 207 -5.17 -19.13 -13.30
N LEU A 208 -4.78 -18.77 -14.53
CA LEU A 208 -3.37 -18.71 -14.91
C LEU A 208 -2.66 -17.48 -14.36
N ILE A 209 -3.35 -16.32 -14.26
CA ILE A 209 -2.79 -15.09 -13.67
C ILE A 209 -2.90 -15.04 -12.13
N ARG A 210 -3.54 -16.03 -11.50
CA ARG A 210 -3.73 -16.05 -10.03
C ARG A 210 -2.42 -15.81 -9.25
N PRO A 211 -1.24 -16.38 -9.64
CA PRO A 211 0.00 -16.06 -8.95
C PRO A 211 0.43 -14.59 -9.06
N ALA A 212 0.18 -13.96 -10.22
CA ALA A 212 0.46 -12.53 -10.42
C ALA A 212 -0.49 -11.65 -9.59
N LEU A 213 -1.78 -12.01 -9.53
CA LEU A 213 -2.75 -11.31 -8.67
C LEU A 213 -2.40 -11.45 -7.19
N LEU A 214 -1.98 -12.64 -6.72
CA LEU A 214 -1.55 -12.84 -5.34
C LEU A 214 -0.28 -12.05 -5.02
N LEU A 215 0.64 -11.92 -5.98
CA LEU A 215 1.84 -11.10 -5.83
C LEU A 215 1.48 -9.62 -5.73
N ALA A 216 0.61 -9.13 -6.60
CA ALA A 216 0.10 -7.76 -6.55
C ALA A 216 -0.62 -7.49 -5.22
N LEU A 217 -1.49 -8.41 -4.77
CA LEU A 217 -2.19 -8.34 -3.50
C LEU A 217 -1.22 -8.25 -2.32
N LEU A 218 -0.15 -9.05 -2.30
CA LEU A 218 0.89 -9.01 -1.26
C LEU A 218 1.52 -7.61 -1.17
N PHE A 219 2.04 -7.10 -2.29
CA PHE A 219 2.68 -5.78 -2.30
C PHE A 219 1.72 -4.68 -1.89
N ARG A 220 0.51 -4.66 -2.44
CA ARG A 220 -0.48 -3.64 -2.13
C ARG A 220 -0.93 -3.67 -0.67
N THR A 221 -1.09 -4.87 -0.08
CA THR A 221 -1.46 -4.98 1.34
C THR A 221 -0.38 -4.38 2.25
N ILE A 222 0.90 -4.68 1.97
CA ILE A 222 2.01 -4.12 2.76
C ILE A 222 2.06 -2.60 2.62
N ASP A 223 1.89 -2.07 1.40
CA ASP A 223 1.95 -0.63 1.17
C ASP A 223 0.75 0.10 1.78
N ALA A 224 -0.47 -0.42 1.62
CA ALA A 224 -1.68 0.18 2.16
C ALA A 224 -1.70 0.21 3.70
N LEU A 225 -1.15 -0.81 4.37
CA LEU A 225 -0.99 -0.81 5.83
C LEU A 225 -0.06 0.29 6.35
N ARG A 226 0.87 0.74 5.52
CA ARG A 226 1.87 1.76 5.87
C ARG A 226 1.58 3.11 5.21
N VAL A 227 0.36 3.31 4.67
CA VAL A 227 -0.01 4.59 4.05
C VAL A 227 0.24 5.73 5.03
N PHE A 228 0.97 6.75 4.56
CA PHE A 228 1.37 7.90 5.35
C PHE A 228 1.29 9.21 4.54
N ASP A 229 2.01 9.28 3.42
CA ASP A 229 2.23 10.51 2.65
C ASP A 229 0.92 11.19 2.21
N LEU A 230 -0.06 10.40 1.73
CA LEU A 230 -1.36 10.91 1.31
C LEU A 230 -2.10 11.58 2.48
N VAL A 231 -2.15 10.89 3.63
CA VAL A 231 -2.81 11.42 4.83
C VAL A 231 -2.08 12.65 5.33
N PHE A 232 -0.74 12.60 5.42
CA PHE A 232 0.08 13.71 5.88
C PHE A 232 -0.12 14.98 5.04
N VAL A 233 -0.14 14.85 3.71
CA VAL A 233 -0.23 15.99 2.79
C VAL A 233 -1.66 16.49 2.61
N MET A 234 -2.64 15.58 2.45
CA MET A 234 -4.00 15.97 2.10
C MET A 234 -4.81 16.44 3.30
N THR A 235 -4.76 15.76 4.44
CA THR A 235 -5.70 15.95 5.54
C THR A 235 -5.05 16.11 6.92
N GLN A 236 -3.80 15.71 7.08
CA GLN A 236 -3.10 15.65 8.38
C GLN A 236 -3.89 14.86 9.45
N GLY A 237 -4.55 13.77 9.01
CA GLY A 237 -5.35 12.91 9.88
C GLY A 237 -6.78 13.40 10.15
N GLY A 238 -7.10 14.65 9.77
CA GLY A 238 -8.42 15.25 9.98
C GLY A 238 -9.45 14.94 8.89
N PRO A 239 -10.66 15.46 9.03
CA PRO A 239 -11.21 16.12 10.21
C PRO A 239 -11.57 15.11 11.32
N ALA A 240 -11.49 15.51 12.58
CA ALA A 240 -11.87 14.72 13.75
C ALA A 240 -11.29 13.28 13.72
N ASP A 241 -10.02 13.12 13.34
CA ASP A 241 -9.31 11.83 13.18
C ASP A 241 -9.93 10.86 12.15
N ALA A 242 -10.82 11.33 11.26
CA ALA A 242 -11.50 10.49 10.27
C ALA A 242 -10.52 9.85 9.25
N THR A 243 -9.38 10.48 9.02
CA THR A 243 -8.31 9.98 8.12
C THR A 243 -7.02 9.62 8.88
N ASN A 244 -7.06 9.59 10.22
CA ASN A 244 -5.91 9.30 11.05
C ASN A 244 -5.62 7.79 11.03
N VAL A 245 -4.74 7.36 10.12
CA VAL A 245 -4.28 5.96 10.03
C VAL A 245 -3.16 5.68 11.05
N LEU A 246 -2.93 4.40 11.37
CA LEU A 246 -1.93 4.00 12.38
C LEU A 246 -0.53 4.55 12.11
N SER A 247 -0.08 4.54 10.85
CA SER A 247 1.24 5.06 10.49
C SER A 247 1.36 6.56 10.76
N PHE A 248 0.31 7.33 10.45
CA PHE A 248 0.26 8.76 10.72
C PHE A 248 0.12 9.04 12.23
N TYR A 249 -0.68 8.24 12.94
CA TYR A 249 -0.83 8.35 14.40
C TYR A 249 0.51 8.10 15.10
N GLY A 250 1.25 7.05 14.72
CA GLY A 250 2.60 6.80 15.22
C GLY A 250 3.56 7.97 14.98
N TYR A 251 3.50 8.56 13.79
CA TYR A 251 4.27 9.77 13.47
C TYR A 251 3.91 10.94 14.40
N LYS A 252 2.62 11.23 14.61
CA LYS A 252 2.17 12.29 15.55
C LYS A 252 2.72 12.05 16.95
N LYS A 253 2.66 10.83 17.46
CA LYS A 253 3.18 10.47 18.79
C LYS A 253 4.66 10.72 18.92
N ILE A 254 5.45 10.38 17.90
CA ILE A 254 6.91 10.58 17.91
C ILE A 254 7.28 12.05 17.75
N PHE A 255 6.79 12.70 16.69
CA PHE A 255 7.33 13.98 16.23
C PHE A 255 6.53 15.19 16.74
N ALA A 256 5.23 15.07 16.95
CA ALA A 256 4.42 16.17 17.47
C ALA A 256 4.33 16.15 19.02
N GLU A 257 4.21 14.95 19.61
CA GLU A 257 4.04 14.80 21.06
C GLU A 257 5.37 14.41 21.77
N GLY A 258 6.40 13.99 21.00
CA GLY A 258 7.69 13.58 21.55
C GLY A 258 7.69 12.22 22.25
N MET A 259 6.61 11.45 22.18
CA MET A 259 6.41 10.16 22.84
C MET A 259 7.03 9.01 22.03
N VAL A 260 8.38 8.96 22.01
CA VAL A 260 9.12 8.02 21.14
C VAL A 260 8.82 6.57 21.45
N GLY A 261 8.77 6.20 22.73
CA GLY A 261 8.50 4.82 23.14
C GLY A 261 7.13 4.34 22.69
N TYR A 262 6.10 5.15 22.92
CA TYR A 262 4.73 4.83 22.50
C TYR A 262 4.58 4.77 20.97
N GLY A 263 5.13 5.75 20.25
CA GLY A 263 5.11 5.74 18.79
C GLY A 263 5.90 4.57 18.19
N SER A 264 7.00 4.15 18.85
CA SER A 264 7.73 2.95 18.47
C SER A 264 6.90 1.68 18.69
N ALA A 265 6.08 1.60 19.74
CA ALA A 265 5.16 0.46 19.95
C ALA A 265 4.12 0.38 18.82
N ILE A 266 3.58 1.52 18.36
CA ILE A 266 2.69 1.57 17.19
C ILE A 266 3.40 1.07 15.92
N ALA A 267 4.62 1.55 15.66
CA ALA A 267 5.41 1.14 14.49
C ALA A 267 5.72 -0.36 14.50
N VAL A 268 6.09 -0.91 15.66
CA VAL A 268 6.29 -2.36 15.86
C VAL A 268 5.01 -3.12 15.60
N GLY A 269 3.85 -2.64 16.07
CA GLY A 269 2.54 -3.23 15.81
C GLY A 269 2.24 -3.32 14.31
N VAL A 270 2.40 -2.22 13.57
CA VAL A 270 2.21 -2.18 12.10
C VAL A 270 3.19 -3.13 11.40
N PHE A 271 4.46 -3.16 11.83
CA PHE A 271 5.47 -4.06 11.28
C PHE A 271 5.09 -5.53 11.48
N LEU A 272 4.67 -5.93 12.68
CA LEU A 272 4.29 -7.31 12.99
C LEU A 272 3.07 -7.76 12.18
N VAL A 273 2.04 -6.93 12.07
CA VAL A 273 0.87 -7.22 11.22
C VAL A 273 1.29 -7.39 9.76
N SER A 274 2.11 -6.48 9.23
CA SER A 274 2.63 -6.57 7.86
C SER A 274 3.45 -7.83 7.62
N LEU A 275 4.29 -8.22 8.58
CA LEU A 275 5.10 -9.43 8.54
C LEU A 275 4.23 -10.70 8.52
N ILE A 276 3.25 -10.78 9.43
CA ILE A 276 2.34 -11.94 9.52
C ILE A 276 1.57 -12.10 8.20
N LEU A 277 0.98 -11.01 7.68
CA LEU A 277 0.27 -11.07 6.41
C LEU A 277 1.18 -11.46 5.25
N SER A 278 2.41 -10.95 5.20
CA SER A 278 3.40 -11.32 4.18
C SER A 278 3.71 -12.82 4.23
N LEU A 279 3.90 -13.38 5.42
CA LEU A 279 4.16 -14.82 5.58
C LEU A 279 2.95 -15.67 5.15
N VAL A 280 1.73 -15.23 5.47
CA VAL A 280 0.49 -15.89 5.03
C VAL A 280 0.39 -15.89 3.50
N TYR A 281 0.62 -14.75 2.85
CA TYR A 281 0.60 -14.66 1.39
C TYR A 281 1.68 -15.53 0.73
N LEU A 282 2.88 -15.58 1.29
CA LEU A 282 3.96 -16.43 0.78
C LEU A 282 3.61 -17.92 0.90
N GLN A 283 2.94 -18.33 1.96
CA GLN A 283 2.45 -19.71 2.11
C GLN A 283 1.40 -20.06 1.06
N ILE A 284 0.43 -19.16 0.83
CA ILE A 284 -0.61 -19.33 -0.21
C ILE A 284 0.04 -19.44 -1.60
N LEU A 285 1.01 -18.56 -1.91
CA LEU A 285 1.75 -18.61 -3.18
C LEU A 285 2.51 -19.92 -3.37
N LYS A 286 3.14 -20.43 -2.32
CA LYS A 286 3.87 -21.71 -2.37
C LYS A 286 2.91 -22.87 -2.62
N SER A 287 1.79 -22.93 -1.93
CA SER A 287 0.78 -23.99 -2.11
C SER A 287 0.25 -24.02 -3.54
N SER A 288 -0.08 -22.84 -4.12
CA SER A 288 -0.59 -22.76 -5.49
C SER A 288 0.41 -23.19 -6.58
N ARG A 289 1.72 -23.19 -6.29
CA ARG A 289 2.75 -23.72 -7.20
C ARG A 289 2.87 -25.23 -7.12
N LEU A 290 2.74 -25.83 -5.94
CA LEU A 290 2.86 -27.28 -5.73
C LEU A 290 1.73 -28.07 -6.40
N GLU A 291 0.53 -27.49 -6.49
CA GLU A 291 -0.62 -28.10 -7.18
C GLU A 291 -0.45 -28.17 -8.70
N ARG A 292 0.50 -27.43 -9.28
CA ARG A 292 0.76 -27.38 -10.74
C ARG A 292 1.90 -28.29 -11.22
N THR A 293 2.63 -28.92 -10.32
CA THR A 293 3.66 -29.91 -10.70
C THR A 293 3.00 -31.27 -10.67
N PRO A 294 2.65 -31.89 -11.85
CA PRO A 294 2.21 -33.30 -11.87
C PRO A 294 3.35 -34.15 -11.36
N ARG A 295 3.05 -35.09 -10.47
CA ARG A 295 3.96 -36.18 -10.08
C ARG A 295 4.18 -37.12 -11.23
#